data_fd93de1d46aa9c19a599c13672916862
#
_entry.id   fd93de1d46aa9c19a599c13672916862
#
_cell.length_a   1.000
_cell.length_b   1.000
_cell.length_c   1.000
_cell.angle_alpha   90.00
_cell.angle_beta   90.00
_cell.angle_gamma   90.00
#
_symmetry.space_group_name_H-M   'P 1'
#
loop_
_entity.id
_entity.type
_entity.pdbx_description
1 polymer ?
#
loop_
_entity_poly.entity_id
_entity_poly.type
_entity_poly.pdbx_seq_one_letter_code
_entity_poly.pdbx_strand_id
1 'polypeptide(L)'
;MRKLLLAVSFFSLLHAGCEEKKTETTVSADVNQEREELLKTYSQVPDASAILQAGDTGKAVYDLCKQRYADQLNALKKEAEAIGAKLIVTILSPEIGESVTKSTREGIPFIMETAAGLGLEAYDLTTPLAGYTAKQITQMPLDGHWSAEGSKIVAALYQPVIAAAKGVTSSKTYTDAERPATFGDLDPNQDVALDGGKNIPYQLVTNSQGLRMKTALVFPKTKQRVLLLGDSQVYSPFLDNDQIFTSLLQQQFPDTEIMNAGVIGYTLDDCTGLLTEKAKYSEPDLIILVTNPNDIGDFYFTQRNRMARSKKTFTPTSTEIALYQQLFGEKK
;
A
#
# COMPACT_ATOMS: atom_id res chain seq x y z
N MET A 1 13.23 61.43 -39.93
CA MET A 1 12.59 61.50 -41.28
C MET A 1 12.71 60.15 -41.94
N ARG A 2 11.68 59.65 -42.56
CA ARG A 2 11.44 58.39 -43.30
C ARG A 2 11.06 57.20 -42.45
N LYS A 3 9.76 56.99 -42.43
CA LYS A 3 9.02 55.77 -42.09
C LYS A 3 9.28 54.71 -43.16
N LEU A 4 9.55 53.48 -42.75
CA LEU A 4 9.49 52.31 -43.62
C LEU A 4 8.46 51.35 -43.06
N LEU A 5 7.33 51.24 -43.75
CA LEU A 5 6.35 50.16 -43.56
C LEU A 5 6.93 48.86 -44.10
N LEU A 6 6.87 47.80 -43.33
CA LEU A 6 7.03 46.45 -43.84
C LEU A 6 5.73 45.69 -43.60
N ALA A 7 5.18 45.22 -44.71
CA ALA A 7 3.99 44.40 -44.75
C ALA A 7 4.30 43.00 -44.21
N VAL A 8 3.47 42.50 -43.33
CA VAL A 8 3.51 41.10 -42.84
C VAL A 8 2.45 40.33 -43.61
N SER A 9 2.93 39.40 -44.46
CA SER A 9 2.10 38.42 -45.17
C SER A 9 1.59 37.38 -44.18
N PHE A 10 0.27 37.25 -44.06
CA PHE A 10 -0.41 36.15 -43.40
C PHE A 10 -0.26 34.87 -44.23
N PHE A 11 0.50 33.89 -43.74
CA PHE A 11 0.44 32.52 -44.19
C PHE A 11 -0.48 31.73 -43.30
N SER A 12 -1.67 31.42 -43.79
CA SER A 12 -2.60 30.49 -43.15
C SER A 12 -2.10 29.07 -43.31
N LEU A 13 -1.55 28.47 -42.26
CA LEU A 13 -1.35 27.05 -42.17
C LEU A 13 -2.60 26.41 -41.55
N LEU A 14 -3.32 25.68 -42.36
CA LEU A 14 -4.35 24.74 -41.96
C LEU A 14 -3.71 23.66 -41.11
N HIS A 15 -3.91 23.71 -39.81
CA HIS A 15 -3.69 22.58 -38.93
C HIS A 15 -4.93 21.68 -39.02
N ALA A 16 -4.81 20.55 -39.72
CA ALA A 16 -5.74 19.44 -39.59
C ALA A 16 -5.58 18.88 -38.16
N GLY A 17 -6.47 19.26 -37.26
CA GLY A 17 -6.56 18.68 -35.93
C GLY A 17 -7.02 17.23 -36.04
N CYS A 18 -6.12 16.29 -35.74
CA CYS A 18 -6.51 14.96 -35.32
C CYS A 18 -7.20 15.11 -33.95
N GLU A 19 -8.52 15.13 -33.92
CA GLU A 19 -9.29 14.88 -32.71
C GLU A 19 -9.09 13.41 -32.34
N GLU A 20 -8.22 13.15 -31.38
CA GLU A 20 -8.28 11.91 -30.60
C GLU A 20 -9.66 11.85 -29.95
N LYS A 21 -10.56 11.04 -30.50
CA LYS A 21 -11.77 10.61 -29.84
C LYS A 21 -11.36 9.86 -28.57
N LYS A 22 -11.32 10.57 -27.43
CA LYS A 22 -11.42 9.93 -26.12
C LYS A 22 -12.75 9.19 -26.11
N THR A 23 -12.70 7.87 -26.28
CA THR A 23 -13.80 6.98 -25.97
C THR A 23 -14.00 7.04 -24.46
N GLU A 24 -14.76 8.01 -23.98
CA GLU A 24 -15.39 7.93 -22.67
C GLU A 24 -16.33 6.72 -22.74
N THR A 25 -15.90 5.62 -22.10
CA THR A 25 -16.78 4.49 -21.83
C THR A 25 -17.87 5.02 -20.89
N THR A 26 -19.01 5.38 -21.43
CA THR A 26 -20.21 5.71 -20.65
C THR A 26 -20.58 4.46 -19.86
N VAL A 27 -20.18 4.42 -18.59
CA VAL A 27 -20.68 3.45 -17.61
C VAL A 27 -22.19 3.69 -17.49
N SER A 28 -23.02 2.67 -17.64
CA SER A 28 -24.47 2.80 -17.63
C SER A 28 -24.94 3.43 -16.30
N ALA A 29 -26.06 4.13 -16.32
CA ALA A 29 -26.65 4.76 -15.14
C ALA A 29 -26.92 3.73 -14.01
N ASP A 30 -27.30 2.49 -14.37
CA ASP A 30 -27.54 1.40 -13.43
C ASP A 30 -26.29 0.98 -12.66
N VAL A 31 -25.15 0.90 -13.34
CA VAL A 31 -23.85 0.56 -12.68
C VAL A 31 -23.40 1.65 -11.71
N ASN A 32 -23.69 2.91 -12.01
CA ASN A 32 -23.41 4.00 -11.09
C ASN A 32 -24.33 4.00 -9.87
N GLN A 33 -25.59 3.65 -10.04
CA GLN A 33 -26.54 3.57 -8.94
C GLN A 33 -26.23 2.39 -8.00
N GLU A 34 -25.96 1.18 -8.55
CA GLU A 34 -25.48 0.04 -7.75
C GLU A 34 -24.18 0.38 -7.00
N ARG A 35 -23.28 1.10 -7.65
CA ARG A 35 -22.03 1.55 -7.05
C ARG A 35 -22.25 2.52 -5.90
N GLU A 36 -23.18 3.47 -6.04
CA GLU A 36 -23.51 4.44 -4.97
C GLU A 36 -24.21 3.75 -3.79
N GLU A 37 -25.08 2.79 -4.04
CA GLU A 37 -25.74 2.00 -2.99
C GLU A 37 -24.73 1.12 -2.24
N LEU A 38 -23.80 0.45 -2.95
CA LEU A 38 -22.71 -0.28 -2.33
C LEU A 38 -21.79 0.64 -1.50
N LEU A 39 -21.42 1.81 -2.02
CA LEU A 39 -20.62 2.79 -1.28
C LEU A 39 -21.33 3.26 -0.01
N LYS A 40 -22.64 3.50 -0.08
CA LYS A 40 -23.45 3.88 1.08
C LYS A 40 -23.53 2.74 2.10
N THR A 41 -23.71 1.50 1.64
CA THR A 41 -23.76 0.31 2.49
C THR A 41 -22.41 0.05 3.15
N TYR A 42 -21.30 0.14 2.43
CA TYR A 42 -19.94 -0.07 2.95
C TYR A 42 -19.32 1.15 3.66
N SER A 43 -19.96 2.32 3.62
CA SER A 43 -19.45 3.52 4.29
C SER A 43 -19.42 3.46 5.82
N GLN A 44 -20.09 2.47 6.42
CA GLN A 44 -20.24 2.29 7.86
C GLN A 44 -19.57 1.02 8.39
N VAL A 45 -18.60 0.47 7.65
CA VAL A 45 -17.92 -0.76 8.09
C VAL A 45 -17.14 -0.50 9.36
N PRO A 46 -17.45 -1.21 10.46
CA PRO A 46 -16.65 -1.19 11.67
C PRO A 46 -15.30 -1.86 11.41
N ASP A 47 -14.34 -1.57 12.27
CA ASP A 47 -13.07 -2.27 12.27
C ASP A 47 -13.23 -3.79 12.54
N ALA A 48 -12.17 -4.55 12.32
CA ALA A 48 -12.20 -6.00 12.52
C ALA A 48 -12.58 -6.40 13.96
N SER A 49 -12.23 -5.58 14.95
CA SER A 49 -12.62 -5.82 16.35
C SER A 49 -14.12 -5.70 16.56
N ALA A 50 -14.76 -4.72 15.95
CA ALA A 50 -16.21 -4.55 16.04
C ALA A 50 -16.94 -5.67 15.28
N ILE A 51 -16.41 -6.13 14.15
CA ILE A 51 -16.94 -7.31 13.43
C ILE A 51 -16.89 -8.54 14.35
N LEU A 52 -15.77 -8.81 14.99
CA LEU A 52 -15.61 -9.95 15.91
C LEU A 52 -16.54 -9.89 17.13
N GLN A 53 -16.98 -8.70 17.54
CA GLN A 53 -17.91 -8.51 18.65
C GLN A 53 -19.37 -8.70 18.25
N ALA A 54 -19.70 -8.76 16.97
CA ALA A 54 -21.07 -8.85 16.45
C ALA A 54 -21.66 -10.27 16.51
N GLY A 55 -21.13 -11.17 17.34
CA GLY A 55 -21.63 -12.52 17.54
C GLY A 55 -21.36 -13.45 16.35
N ASP A 56 -22.24 -14.46 16.14
CA ASP A 56 -22.02 -15.51 15.12
C ASP A 56 -21.93 -14.97 13.69
N THR A 57 -22.75 -13.98 13.35
CA THR A 57 -22.70 -13.35 12.02
C THR A 57 -21.39 -12.60 11.84
N GLY A 58 -20.91 -11.90 12.89
CA GLY A 58 -19.62 -11.23 12.88
C GLY A 58 -18.47 -12.20 12.70
N LYS A 59 -18.54 -13.33 13.40
CA LYS A 59 -17.56 -14.42 13.21
C LYS A 59 -17.55 -14.94 11.78
N ALA A 60 -18.72 -15.19 11.18
CA ALA A 60 -18.83 -15.69 9.81
C ALA A 60 -18.22 -14.70 8.79
N VAL A 61 -18.45 -13.39 8.97
CA VAL A 61 -17.83 -12.35 8.13
C VAL A 61 -16.32 -12.32 8.33
N TYR A 62 -15.84 -12.42 9.55
CA TYR A 62 -14.40 -12.41 9.83
C TYR A 62 -13.70 -13.66 9.28
N ASP A 63 -14.33 -14.83 9.35
CA ASP A 63 -13.82 -16.06 8.73
C ASP A 63 -13.75 -15.92 7.19
N LEU A 64 -14.72 -15.24 6.59
CA LEU A 64 -14.67 -14.90 5.17
C LEU A 64 -13.52 -13.94 4.84
N CYS A 65 -13.30 -12.91 5.68
CA CYS A 65 -12.16 -12.01 5.54
C CYS A 65 -10.83 -12.76 5.63
N LYS A 66 -10.71 -13.72 6.56
CA LYS A 66 -9.53 -14.59 6.67
C LYS A 66 -9.30 -15.40 5.40
N GLN A 67 -10.34 -16.01 4.84
CA GLN A 67 -10.21 -16.72 3.58
C GLN A 67 -9.72 -15.83 2.45
N ARG A 68 -10.29 -14.64 2.34
CA ARG A 68 -9.88 -13.64 1.34
C ARG A 68 -8.42 -13.21 1.52
N TYR A 69 -8.01 -12.97 2.76
CA TYR A 69 -6.62 -12.64 3.07
C TYR A 69 -5.66 -13.75 2.61
N ALA A 70 -6.00 -15.00 2.89
CA ALA A 70 -5.20 -16.15 2.48
C ALA A 70 -5.09 -16.27 0.95
N ASP A 71 -6.22 -16.07 0.23
CA ASP A 71 -6.26 -16.09 -1.23
C ASP A 71 -5.40 -14.96 -1.83
N GLN A 72 -5.46 -13.76 -1.26
CA GLN A 72 -4.68 -12.61 -1.69
C GLN A 72 -3.19 -12.78 -1.41
N LEU A 73 -2.83 -13.34 -0.24
CA LEU A 73 -1.43 -13.62 0.08
C LEU A 73 -0.85 -14.66 -0.87
N ASN A 74 -1.63 -15.68 -1.24
CA ASN A 74 -1.22 -16.66 -2.25
C ASN A 74 -1.09 -16.03 -3.65
N ALA A 75 -1.94 -15.06 -4.00
CA ALA A 75 -1.82 -14.32 -5.25
C ALA A 75 -0.52 -13.49 -5.27
N LEU A 76 -0.23 -12.74 -4.22
CA LEU A 76 1.02 -11.97 -4.09
C LEU A 76 2.25 -12.87 -4.17
N LYS A 77 2.22 -14.05 -3.50
CA LYS A 77 3.28 -15.06 -3.59
C LYS A 77 3.55 -15.47 -5.03
N LYS A 78 2.49 -15.81 -5.80
CA LYS A 78 2.63 -16.20 -7.21
C LYS A 78 3.25 -15.09 -8.07
N GLU A 79 2.87 -13.84 -7.83
CA GLU A 79 3.46 -12.71 -8.56
C GLU A 79 4.95 -12.52 -8.20
N ALA A 80 5.32 -12.67 -6.92
CA ALA A 80 6.72 -12.62 -6.51
C ALA A 80 7.54 -13.76 -7.13
N GLU A 81 7.02 -14.98 -7.13
CA GLU A 81 7.64 -16.15 -7.76
C GLU A 81 7.80 -15.99 -9.28
N ALA A 82 6.81 -15.40 -9.96
CA ALA A 82 6.85 -15.16 -11.40
C ALA A 82 7.98 -14.22 -11.85
N ILE A 83 8.43 -13.36 -10.95
CA ILE A 83 9.58 -12.47 -11.18
C ILE A 83 10.87 -12.97 -10.51
N GLY A 84 10.83 -14.13 -9.85
CA GLY A 84 11.96 -14.72 -9.15
C GLY A 84 12.41 -13.97 -7.90
N ALA A 85 11.57 -13.09 -7.35
CA ALA A 85 11.84 -12.38 -6.11
C ALA A 85 11.46 -13.23 -4.90
N LYS A 86 12.25 -13.16 -3.81
CA LYS A 86 11.87 -13.74 -2.53
C LYS A 86 10.78 -12.87 -1.89
N LEU A 87 9.69 -13.50 -1.42
CA LEU A 87 8.66 -12.82 -0.62
C LEU A 87 8.83 -13.21 0.86
N ILE A 88 8.87 -12.19 1.73
CA ILE A 88 8.83 -12.32 3.18
C ILE A 88 7.59 -11.55 3.69
N VAL A 89 6.88 -12.13 4.66
CA VAL A 89 5.75 -11.49 5.34
C VAL A 89 6.23 -10.96 6.68
N THR A 90 5.95 -9.71 6.98
CA THR A 90 6.20 -9.14 8.30
C THR A 90 4.91 -8.57 8.88
N ILE A 91 4.62 -8.90 10.13
CA ILE A 91 3.47 -8.38 10.84
C ILE A 91 3.95 -7.24 11.72
N LEU A 92 3.44 -6.04 11.45
CA LEU A 92 3.85 -4.83 12.14
C LEU A 92 2.62 -4.00 12.50
N SER A 93 2.28 -3.93 13.78
CA SER A 93 1.15 -3.14 14.29
C SER A 93 1.60 -2.16 15.37
N PRO A 94 1.11 -0.92 15.37
CA PRO A 94 1.31 0.02 16.47
C PRO A 94 0.41 -0.28 17.69
N GLU A 95 -0.49 -1.26 17.58
CA GLU A 95 -1.37 -1.69 18.67
C GLU A 95 -0.59 -2.56 19.66
N ILE A 96 -0.16 -1.95 20.78
CA ILE A 96 0.64 -2.59 21.82
C ILE A 96 0.07 -2.36 23.21
N GLY A 97 0.42 -3.21 24.15
CA GLY A 97 -0.01 -3.08 25.55
C GLY A 97 -1.53 -3.07 25.69
N GLU A 98 -2.08 -2.02 26.31
CA GLU A 98 -3.52 -1.87 26.52
C GLU A 98 -4.30 -1.55 25.23
N SER A 99 -3.63 -1.09 24.19
CA SER A 99 -4.26 -0.81 22.89
C SER A 99 -4.45 -2.06 22.01
N VAL A 100 -3.93 -3.22 22.43
CA VAL A 100 -4.06 -4.48 21.66
C VAL A 100 -5.52 -4.90 21.58
N THR A 101 -6.06 -4.87 20.37
CA THR A 101 -7.44 -5.27 20.10
C THR A 101 -7.61 -6.79 20.03
N LYS A 102 -8.86 -7.26 20.01
CA LYS A 102 -9.14 -8.68 19.77
C LYS A 102 -8.66 -9.11 18.38
N SER A 103 -8.84 -8.26 17.38
CA SER A 103 -8.37 -8.55 16.02
C SER A 103 -6.86 -8.72 15.94
N THR A 104 -6.10 -7.90 16.67
CA THR A 104 -4.63 -8.04 16.71
C THR A 104 -4.21 -9.35 17.35
N ARG A 105 -4.83 -9.73 18.48
CA ARG A 105 -4.54 -11.01 19.17
C ARG A 105 -4.86 -12.23 18.33
N GLU A 106 -5.95 -12.21 17.58
CA GLU A 106 -6.36 -13.33 16.72
C GLU A 106 -5.71 -13.28 15.33
N GLY A 107 -5.42 -12.07 14.83
CA GLY A 107 -4.86 -11.86 13.49
C GLY A 107 -3.40 -12.24 13.37
N ILE A 108 -2.56 -11.94 14.37
CA ILE A 108 -1.12 -12.28 14.31
C ILE A 108 -0.92 -13.80 14.11
N PRO A 109 -1.47 -14.69 14.96
CA PRO A 109 -1.33 -16.14 14.75
C PRO A 109 -1.88 -16.57 13.39
N PHE A 110 -3.05 -16.07 12.99
CA PHE A 110 -3.65 -16.42 11.71
C PHE A 110 -2.75 -16.05 10.51
N ILE A 111 -2.15 -14.85 10.50
CA ILE A 111 -1.24 -14.43 9.43
C ILE A 111 0.00 -15.31 9.40
N MET A 112 0.59 -15.61 10.57
CA MET A 112 1.75 -16.48 10.69
C MET A 112 1.45 -17.90 10.16
N GLU A 113 0.33 -18.50 10.56
CA GLU A 113 -0.12 -19.82 10.13
C GLU A 113 -0.39 -19.84 8.61
N THR A 114 -1.03 -18.79 8.09
CA THR A 114 -1.32 -18.66 6.66
C THR A 114 -0.03 -18.57 5.85
N ALA A 115 0.91 -17.74 6.27
CA ALA A 115 2.22 -17.63 5.61
C ALA A 115 2.98 -18.95 5.65
N ALA A 116 3.02 -19.63 6.80
CA ALA A 116 3.65 -20.95 6.96
C ALA A 116 2.98 -22.01 6.06
N GLY A 117 1.65 -22.04 5.99
CA GLY A 117 0.89 -22.94 5.11
C GLY A 117 1.19 -22.72 3.62
N LEU A 118 1.57 -21.50 3.25
CA LEU A 118 2.02 -21.16 1.90
C LEU A 118 3.53 -21.37 1.69
N GLY A 119 4.28 -21.82 2.70
CA GLY A 119 5.73 -21.97 2.65
C GLY A 119 6.48 -20.64 2.60
N LEU A 120 5.88 -19.56 3.08
CA LEU A 120 6.50 -18.25 3.18
C LEU A 120 7.21 -18.06 4.52
N GLU A 121 8.35 -17.39 4.47
CA GLU A 121 9.02 -16.90 5.67
C GLU A 121 8.23 -15.72 6.25
N ALA A 122 7.94 -15.76 7.56
CA ALA A 122 7.16 -14.73 8.22
C ALA A 122 7.76 -14.35 9.58
N TYR A 123 7.63 -13.07 9.94
CA TYR A 123 8.14 -12.51 11.20
C TYR A 123 7.06 -11.68 11.90
N ASP A 124 6.80 -11.99 13.17
CA ASP A 124 6.04 -11.10 14.05
C ASP A 124 6.98 -10.03 14.62
N LEU A 125 6.87 -8.82 14.09
CA LEU A 125 7.60 -7.65 14.56
C LEU A 125 6.75 -6.80 15.54
N THR A 126 5.51 -7.19 15.81
CA THR A 126 4.62 -6.52 16.76
C THR A 126 4.93 -6.94 18.20
N THR A 127 5.08 -8.25 18.46
CA THR A 127 5.36 -8.77 19.81
C THR A 127 6.59 -8.13 20.47
N PRO A 128 7.73 -7.91 19.79
CA PRO A 128 8.87 -7.19 20.36
C PRO A 128 8.59 -5.75 20.81
N LEU A 129 7.53 -5.12 20.28
CA LEU A 129 7.12 -3.77 20.68
C LEU A 129 6.38 -3.73 22.03
N ALA A 130 5.99 -4.88 22.59
CA ALA A 130 5.20 -4.95 23.84
C ALA A 130 5.89 -4.31 25.06
N GLY A 131 7.22 -4.09 25.01
CA GLY A 131 7.96 -3.37 26.04
C GLY A 131 7.81 -1.84 26.02
N TYR A 132 7.17 -1.29 25.01
CA TYR A 132 6.95 0.14 24.82
C TYR A 132 5.50 0.51 25.09
N THR A 133 5.23 1.79 25.33
CA THR A 133 3.86 2.34 25.30
C THR A 133 3.55 2.93 23.93
N ALA A 134 2.28 2.93 23.54
CA ALA A 134 1.85 3.54 22.28
C ALA A 134 2.34 5.00 22.17
N LYS A 135 2.29 5.77 23.25
CA LYS A 135 2.77 7.15 23.30
C LYS A 135 4.27 7.30 23.01
N GLN A 136 5.10 6.29 23.30
CA GLN A 136 6.54 6.33 23.03
C GLN A 136 6.83 6.10 21.56
N ILE A 137 6.08 5.21 20.90
CA ILE A 137 6.41 4.76 19.54
C ILE A 137 5.47 5.33 18.45
N THR A 138 4.39 6.00 18.84
CA THR A 138 3.46 6.62 17.90
C THR A 138 3.28 8.11 18.13
N GLN A 139 2.53 8.78 17.26
CA GLN A 139 2.17 10.20 17.37
C GLN A 139 1.03 10.45 18.40
N MET A 140 0.66 9.43 19.17
CA MET A 140 -0.40 9.56 20.21
C MET A 140 -0.12 10.73 21.18
N PRO A 141 -1.14 11.53 21.56
CA PRO A 141 -2.59 11.26 21.38
C PRO A 141 -3.17 11.75 20.05
N LEU A 142 -2.39 12.35 19.16
CA LEU A 142 -2.90 12.94 17.92
C LEU A 142 -3.19 11.90 16.83
N ASP A 143 -2.32 10.88 16.75
CA ASP A 143 -2.41 9.86 15.72
C ASP A 143 -1.73 8.56 16.13
N GLY A 144 -2.18 7.41 15.61
CA GLY A 144 -1.63 6.08 15.91
C GLY A 144 -0.44 5.64 15.03
N HIS A 145 0.00 6.44 14.07
CA HIS A 145 1.16 6.10 13.25
C HIS A 145 2.48 6.38 13.98
N TRP A 146 3.57 5.83 13.43
CA TRP A 146 4.89 5.89 14.05
C TRP A 146 5.35 7.32 14.36
N SER A 147 5.92 7.51 15.54
CA SER A 147 6.75 8.68 15.85
C SER A 147 8.16 8.49 15.29
N ALA A 148 8.98 9.55 15.30
CA ALA A 148 10.39 9.43 14.90
C ALA A 148 11.15 8.40 15.75
N GLU A 149 10.84 8.28 17.04
CA GLU A 149 11.42 7.25 17.90
C GLU A 149 10.88 5.86 17.56
N GLY A 150 9.56 5.71 17.35
CA GLY A 150 8.96 4.45 16.89
C GLY A 150 9.56 3.99 15.57
N SER A 151 9.79 4.91 14.66
CA SER A 151 10.44 4.65 13.37
C SER A 151 11.86 4.07 13.51
N LYS A 152 12.66 4.57 14.47
CA LYS A 152 13.99 4.02 14.77
C LYS A 152 13.91 2.60 15.32
N ILE A 153 12.95 2.36 16.23
CA ILE A 153 12.71 1.04 16.82
C ILE A 153 12.29 0.05 15.73
N VAL A 154 11.34 0.44 14.87
CA VAL A 154 10.91 -0.36 13.71
C VAL A 154 12.08 -0.66 12.78
N ALA A 155 12.92 0.34 12.45
CA ALA A 155 14.11 0.11 11.63
C ALA A 155 15.04 -0.93 12.27
N ALA A 156 15.26 -0.88 13.59
CA ALA A 156 16.09 -1.87 14.29
C ALA A 156 15.49 -3.29 14.21
N LEU A 157 14.17 -3.45 14.24
CA LEU A 157 13.50 -4.75 14.08
C LEU A 157 13.66 -5.33 12.67
N TYR A 158 13.74 -4.48 11.64
CA TYR A 158 13.94 -4.92 10.25
C TYR A 158 15.40 -5.25 9.91
N GLN A 159 16.39 -4.75 10.67
CA GLN A 159 17.80 -5.03 10.39
C GLN A 159 18.11 -6.53 10.22
N PRO A 160 17.74 -7.42 11.17
CA PRO A 160 18.03 -8.85 11.03
C PRO A 160 17.28 -9.48 9.84
N VAL A 161 16.08 -9.02 9.52
CA VAL A 161 15.28 -9.54 8.39
C VAL A 161 15.99 -9.24 7.07
N ILE A 162 16.44 -8.00 6.87
CA ILE A 162 17.16 -7.59 5.66
C ILE A 162 18.54 -8.25 5.61
N ALA A 163 19.26 -8.31 6.74
CA ALA A 163 20.58 -8.93 6.81
C ALA A 163 20.54 -10.43 6.47
N ALA A 164 19.51 -11.16 6.93
CA ALA A 164 19.32 -12.58 6.62
C ALA A 164 19.03 -12.83 5.12
N ALA A 165 18.47 -11.86 4.43
CA ALA A 165 18.19 -11.94 3.00
C ALA A 165 19.33 -11.38 2.12
N LYS A 166 20.49 -11.02 2.70
CA LYS A 166 21.63 -10.53 1.93
C LYS A 166 22.09 -11.56 0.91
N GLY A 167 22.28 -11.11 -0.33
CA GLY A 167 22.71 -11.98 -1.43
C GLY A 167 21.57 -12.76 -2.13
N VAL A 168 20.32 -12.60 -1.70
CA VAL A 168 19.17 -13.02 -2.51
C VAL A 168 19.14 -12.16 -3.77
N THR A 169 18.98 -12.80 -4.92
CA THR A 169 18.95 -12.14 -6.22
C THR A 169 17.80 -12.65 -7.05
N SER A 170 17.11 -11.76 -7.74
CA SER A 170 16.16 -12.08 -8.81
C SER A 170 16.88 -12.08 -10.14
N SER A 171 16.54 -13.03 -11.00
CA SER A 171 17.07 -13.12 -12.37
C SER A 171 16.25 -12.34 -13.39
N LYS A 172 15.07 -11.86 -13.02
CA LYS A 172 14.18 -11.14 -13.93
C LYS A 172 14.68 -9.72 -14.17
N THR A 173 14.85 -9.39 -15.42
CA THR A 173 15.19 -8.05 -15.90
C THR A 173 14.20 -7.60 -16.96
N TYR A 174 14.10 -6.29 -17.17
CA TYR A 174 13.21 -5.68 -18.16
C TYR A 174 13.96 -4.68 -19.00
N THR A 175 13.55 -4.51 -20.24
CA THR A 175 14.06 -3.47 -21.13
C THR A 175 13.46 -2.10 -20.80
N ASP A 176 14.08 -1.02 -21.22
CA ASP A 176 13.55 0.33 -21.01
C ASP A 176 12.17 0.53 -21.67
N ALA A 177 11.90 -0.18 -22.76
CA ALA A 177 10.61 -0.13 -23.45
C ALA A 177 9.48 -0.84 -22.67
N GLU A 178 9.81 -1.81 -21.82
CA GLU A 178 8.84 -2.51 -20.97
C GLU A 178 8.54 -1.76 -19.67
N ARG A 179 9.47 -0.93 -19.21
CA ARG A 179 9.33 -0.22 -17.93
C ARG A 179 8.30 0.89 -18.02
N PRO A 180 7.30 0.94 -17.11
CA PRO A 180 6.44 2.09 -17.01
C PRO A 180 7.22 3.30 -16.43
N ALA A 181 6.65 4.48 -16.56
CA ALA A 181 7.26 5.70 -16.03
C ALA A 181 7.40 5.69 -14.50
N THR A 182 6.50 4.98 -13.80
CA THR A 182 6.51 4.87 -12.33
C THR A 182 6.45 3.43 -11.88
N PHE A 183 7.07 3.14 -10.73
CA PHE A 183 7.07 1.82 -10.08
C PHE A 183 6.25 1.84 -8.78
N GLY A 184 6.01 3.02 -8.21
CA GLY A 184 5.09 3.26 -7.10
C GLY A 184 3.82 3.96 -7.55
N ASP A 185 2.88 4.11 -6.62
CA ASP A 185 1.58 4.77 -6.85
C ASP A 185 1.48 6.16 -6.22
N LEU A 186 2.56 6.67 -5.66
CA LEU A 186 2.63 8.08 -5.24
C LEU A 186 2.94 8.97 -6.46
N ASP A 187 2.50 10.21 -6.39
CA ASP A 187 2.85 11.19 -7.42
C ASP A 187 4.37 11.36 -7.48
N PRO A 188 5.00 11.27 -8.67
CA PRO A 188 6.45 11.33 -8.79
C PRO A 188 6.98 12.75 -8.57
N ASN A 189 8.24 12.84 -8.13
CA ASN A 189 8.98 14.10 -7.94
C ASN A 189 8.29 15.09 -6.98
N GLN A 190 7.60 14.57 -5.97
CA GLN A 190 7.04 15.42 -4.91
C GLN A 190 8.17 15.87 -3.97
N ASP A 191 8.09 17.12 -3.55
CA ASP A 191 8.87 17.70 -2.44
C ASP A 191 7.96 18.74 -1.79
N VAL A 192 7.01 18.25 -0.97
CA VAL A 192 5.87 19.04 -0.50
C VAL A 192 5.70 18.95 1.01
N ALA A 193 5.39 20.07 1.64
CA ALA A 193 5.00 20.10 3.05
C ALA A 193 3.52 19.69 3.18
N LEU A 194 3.26 18.74 4.05
CA LEU A 194 1.93 18.23 4.37
C LEU A 194 1.70 18.34 5.89
N ASP A 195 0.45 18.52 6.32
CA ASP A 195 0.08 18.44 7.73
C ASP A 195 -0.87 17.26 8.03
N GLY A 196 -1.32 16.57 6.98
CA GLY A 196 -2.23 15.43 7.07
C GLY A 196 -3.57 15.74 7.77
N GLY A 197 -3.90 17.02 7.99
CA GLY A 197 -5.09 17.45 8.72
C GLY A 197 -5.03 17.22 10.23
N LYS A 198 -3.85 16.89 10.79
CA LYS A 198 -3.62 16.60 12.22
C LYS A 198 -2.77 17.65 12.93
N ASN A 199 -2.39 18.73 12.24
CA ASN A 199 -1.40 19.71 12.73
C ASN A 199 -0.04 19.08 13.08
N ILE A 200 0.33 18.02 12.39
CA ILE A 200 1.65 17.38 12.47
C ILE A 200 2.31 17.57 11.11
N PRO A 201 3.04 18.68 10.90
CA PRO A 201 3.66 18.97 9.61
C PRO A 201 4.80 17.98 9.33
N TYR A 202 4.93 17.59 8.07
CA TYR A 202 6.03 16.76 7.59
C TYR A 202 6.32 17.03 6.11
N GLN A 203 7.55 16.75 5.70
CA GLN A 203 7.99 16.87 4.31
C GLN A 203 7.88 15.52 3.61
N LEU A 204 7.01 15.44 2.60
CA LEU A 204 6.93 14.28 1.70
C LEU A 204 7.88 14.48 0.52
N VAL A 205 8.79 13.54 0.33
CA VAL A 205 9.63 13.48 -0.87
C VAL A 205 9.40 12.14 -1.57
N THR A 206 9.09 12.18 -2.86
CA THR A 206 9.02 11.00 -3.73
C THR A 206 10.02 11.11 -4.87
N ASN A 207 10.56 9.99 -5.30
CA ASN A 207 11.45 9.97 -6.46
C ASN A 207 10.68 10.05 -7.79
N SER A 208 11.39 10.09 -8.91
CA SER A 208 10.80 10.13 -10.24
C SER A 208 9.98 8.88 -10.60
N GLN A 209 10.12 7.79 -9.86
CA GLN A 209 9.37 6.55 -10.07
C GLN A 209 8.17 6.37 -9.12
N GLY A 210 7.78 7.41 -8.37
CA GLY A 210 6.59 7.38 -7.50
C GLY A 210 6.76 6.56 -6.22
N LEU A 211 7.99 6.36 -5.75
CA LEU A 211 8.33 5.70 -4.49
C LEU A 211 8.66 6.77 -3.43
N ARG A 212 8.32 6.52 -2.15
CA ARG A 212 8.68 7.40 -1.05
C ARG A 212 10.17 7.25 -0.67
N MET A 213 11.02 7.79 -1.50
CA MET A 213 12.48 7.82 -1.34
C MET A 213 13.06 8.99 -2.14
N LYS A 214 14.26 9.47 -1.74
CA LYS A 214 14.89 10.62 -2.41
C LYS A 214 15.57 10.24 -3.73
N THR A 215 16.14 9.04 -3.80
CA THR A 215 16.97 8.63 -4.93
C THR A 215 16.15 7.87 -5.97
N ALA A 216 16.34 8.20 -7.25
CA ALA A 216 15.79 7.42 -8.34
C ALA A 216 16.56 6.10 -8.51
N LEU A 217 15.85 5.04 -8.89
CA LEU A 217 16.48 3.78 -9.27
C LEU A 217 17.15 3.91 -10.63
N VAL A 218 18.33 3.31 -10.76
CA VAL A 218 19.15 3.35 -11.97
C VAL A 218 19.19 1.96 -12.60
N PHE A 219 19.20 1.92 -13.92
CA PHE A 219 19.30 0.68 -14.70
C PHE A 219 20.51 0.71 -15.64
N PRO A 220 21.18 -0.44 -15.85
CA PRO A 220 20.90 -1.72 -15.22
C PRO A 220 21.11 -1.70 -13.70
N LYS A 221 20.41 -2.60 -12.98
CA LYS A 221 20.53 -2.76 -11.52
C LYS A 221 21.96 -3.13 -11.13
N THR A 222 22.51 -2.41 -10.15
CA THR A 222 23.87 -2.64 -9.63
C THR A 222 23.92 -3.01 -8.15
N LYS A 223 22.77 -2.88 -7.43
CA LYS A 223 22.64 -3.19 -6.01
C LYS A 223 21.47 -4.15 -5.79
N GLN A 224 21.49 -4.87 -4.68
CA GLN A 224 20.33 -5.61 -4.21
C GLN A 224 19.17 -4.65 -3.98
N ARG A 225 17.96 -5.05 -4.35
CA ARG A 225 16.74 -4.25 -4.18
C ARG A 225 15.77 -4.93 -3.25
N VAL A 226 15.38 -4.20 -2.21
CA VAL A 226 14.36 -4.59 -1.23
C VAL A 226 13.15 -3.71 -1.40
N LEU A 227 12.03 -4.29 -1.83
CA LEU A 227 10.76 -3.61 -2.01
C LEU A 227 9.88 -3.83 -0.78
N LEU A 228 9.52 -2.76 -0.06
CA LEU A 228 8.54 -2.80 1.01
C LEU A 228 7.17 -2.42 0.46
N LEU A 229 6.25 -3.37 0.49
CA LEU A 229 4.84 -3.20 0.16
C LEU A 229 4.03 -3.11 1.45
N GLY A 230 3.02 -2.28 1.48
CA GLY A 230 2.10 -2.13 2.61
C GLY A 230 1.31 -0.83 2.56
N ASP A 231 0.66 -0.56 3.66
CA ASP A 231 -0.24 0.57 3.85
C ASP A 231 0.45 1.82 4.43
N SER A 232 -0.28 2.54 5.26
CA SER A 232 0.22 3.72 5.97
C SER A 232 1.36 3.41 6.95
N GLN A 233 1.52 2.17 7.42
CA GLN A 233 2.63 1.79 8.30
C GLN A 233 3.96 1.82 7.53
N VAL A 234 3.97 1.43 6.26
CA VAL A 234 5.14 1.57 5.37
C VAL A 234 5.29 3.00 4.89
N TYR A 235 4.19 3.63 4.48
CA TYR A 235 4.20 5.02 4.07
C TYR A 235 4.75 5.92 5.19
N SER A 236 4.41 5.66 6.45
CA SER A 236 4.83 6.40 7.65
C SER A 236 4.44 7.90 7.61
N PRO A 237 3.12 8.24 7.61
CA PRO A 237 2.68 9.63 7.60
C PRO A 237 3.21 10.40 8.83
N PHE A 238 3.21 11.74 8.75
CA PHE A 238 3.63 12.65 9.82
C PHE A 238 5.12 12.57 10.18
N LEU A 239 5.94 11.99 9.33
CA LEU A 239 7.39 11.96 9.46
C LEU A 239 8.05 12.49 8.18
N ASP A 240 9.11 13.26 8.34
CA ASP A 240 9.97 13.64 7.23
C ASP A 240 10.66 12.41 6.63
N ASN A 241 11.04 12.47 5.36
CA ASN A 241 11.62 11.33 4.68
C ASN A 241 12.90 10.77 5.32
N ASP A 242 13.67 11.56 6.06
CA ASP A 242 14.86 11.09 6.76
C ASP A 242 14.55 10.42 8.12
N GLN A 243 13.32 10.56 8.62
CA GLN A 243 12.84 9.99 9.87
C GLN A 243 12.10 8.67 9.68
N ILE A 244 11.62 8.34 8.46
CA ILE A 244 10.89 7.10 8.23
C ILE A 244 11.82 5.88 8.31
N PHE A 245 11.31 4.76 8.83
CA PHE A 245 12.13 3.58 9.08
C PHE A 245 12.81 3.02 7.81
N THR A 246 12.19 3.15 6.65
CA THR A 246 12.77 2.72 5.36
C THR A 246 14.01 3.56 4.98
N SER A 247 14.01 4.86 5.27
CA SER A 247 15.18 5.71 5.05
C SER A 247 16.29 5.45 6.08
N LEU A 248 15.91 5.11 7.32
CA LEU A 248 16.87 4.68 8.35
C LEU A 248 17.54 3.36 7.96
N LEU A 249 16.76 2.42 7.40
CA LEU A 249 17.29 1.17 6.84
C LEU A 249 18.22 1.44 5.65
N GLN A 250 17.87 2.37 4.75
CA GLN A 250 18.74 2.74 3.64
C GLN A 250 20.11 3.25 4.10
N GLN A 251 20.16 4.00 5.22
CA GLN A 251 21.43 4.46 5.80
C GLN A 251 22.27 3.30 6.35
N GLN A 252 21.62 2.26 6.89
CA GLN A 252 22.29 1.08 7.46
C GLN A 252 22.74 0.08 6.39
N PHE A 253 22.07 0.06 5.26
CA PHE A 253 22.35 -0.84 4.13
C PHE A 253 22.70 -0.04 2.86
N PRO A 254 23.87 0.64 2.81
CA PRO A 254 24.23 1.53 1.69
C PRO A 254 24.41 0.78 0.35
N ASP A 255 24.71 -0.51 0.41
CA ASP A 255 24.87 -1.39 -0.77
C ASP A 255 23.56 -2.03 -1.24
N THR A 256 22.45 -1.67 -0.63
CA THR A 256 21.11 -2.15 -0.96
C THR A 256 20.23 -0.94 -1.29
N GLU A 257 19.34 -1.07 -2.26
CA GLU A 257 18.29 -0.07 -2.53
C GLU A 257 17.03 -0.46 -1.76
N ILE A 258 16.67 0.31 -0.72
CA ILE A 258 15.47 0.11 0.10
C ILE A 258 14.33 0.94 -0.50
N MET A 259 13.38 0.28 -1.13
CA MET A 259 12.29 0.91 -1.86
C MET A 259 11.02 0.94 -1.00
N ASN A 260 10.55 2.14 -0.66
CA ASN A 260 9.29 2.33 0.04
C ASN A 260 8.15 2.51 -0.98
N ALA A 261 7.34 1.49 -1.13
CA ALA A 261 6.15 1.49 -1.98
C ALA A 261 4.85 1.51 -1.15
N GLY A 262 4.91 1.96 0.11
CA GLY A 262 3.75 2.11 0.98
C GLY A 262 2.80 3.20 0.50
N VAL A 263 1.50 2.96 0.59
CA VAL A 263 0.45 3.92 0.25
C VAL A 263 -0.65 3.87 1.31
N ILE A 264 -1.06 5.03 1.80
CA ILE A 264 -2.08 5.13 2.84
C ILE A 264 -3.38 4.46 2.40
N GLY A 265 -3.86 3.52 3.21
CA GLY A 265 -5.11 2.79 2.98
C GLY A 265 -5.00 1.68 1.93
N TYR A 266 -3.79 1.24 1.58
CA TYR A 266 -3.59 0.05 0.77
C TYR A 266 -3.90 -1.20 1.57
N THR A 267 -4.41 -2.20 0.87
CA THR A 267 -4.60 -3.55 1.37
C THR A 267 -3.70 -4.51 0.61
N LEU A 268 -3.71 -5.74 1.03
CA LEU A 268 -2.94 -6.81 0.39
C LEU A 268 -3.26 -6.96 -1.11
N ASP A 269 -4.51 -6.73 -1.50
CA ASP A 269 -4.91 -6.79 -2.90
C ASP A 269 -4.37 -5.58 -3.70
N ASP A 270 -4.32 -4.38 -3.08
CA ASP A 270 -3.67 -3.21 -3.69
C ASP A 270 -2.16 -3.43 -3.85
N CYS A 271 -1.51 -4.03 -2.84
CA CYS A 271 -0.10 -4.41 -2.90
C CYS A 271 0.17 -5.41 -4.04
N THR A 272 -0.71 -6.40 -4.22
CA THR A 272 -0.63 -7.36 -5.32
C THR A 272 -0.81 -6.67 -6.67
N GLY A 273 -1.80 -5.78 -6.79
CA GLY A 273 -2.03 -4.98 -7.99
C GLY A 273 -0.83 -4.10 -8.34
N LEU A 274 -0.27 -3.41 -7.34
CA LEU A 274 0.93 -2.58 -7.52
C LEU A 274 2.12 -3.42 -8.01
N LEU A 275 2.36 -4.59 -7.41
CA LEU A 275 3.44 -5.48 -7.85
C LEU A 275 3.23 -5.93 -9.29
N THR A 276 2.04 -6.40 -9.62
CA THR A 276 1.70 -6.92 -10.95
C THR A 276 1.80 -5.87 -12.05
N GLU A 277 1.35 -4.65 -11.77
CA GLU A 277 1.23 -3.61 -12.79
C GLU A 277 2.51 -2.77 -12.95
N LYS A 278 3.22 -2.48 -11.86
CA LYS A 278 4.30 -1.50 -11.84
C LYS A 278 5.55 -1.93 -11.07
N ALA A 279 5.41 -2.33 -9.82
CA ALA A 279 6.55 -2.45 -8.92
C ALA A 279 7.51 -3.57 -9.31
N LYS A 280 7.06 -4.60 -10.02
CA LYS A 280 7.92 -5.66 -10.59
C LYS A 280 9.02 -5.11 -11.50
N TYR A 281 8.76 -4.01 -12.20
CA TYR A 281 9.72 -3.41 -13.11
C TYR A 281 10.86 -2.66 -12.39
N SER A 282 10.75 -2.49 -11.07
CA SER A 282 11.88 -2.06 -10.24
C SER A 282 12.91 -3.18 -10.04
N GLU A 283 12.64 -4.41 -10.50
CA GLU A 283 13.51 -5.59 -10.41
C GLU A 283 13.89 -5.92 -8.95
N PRO A 284 12.90 -6.08 -8.04
CA PRO A 284 13.20 -6.41 -6.65
C PRO A 284 13.78 -7.80 -6.51
N ASP A 285 14.77 -7.95 -5.63
CA ASP A 285 15.32 -9.25 -5.23
C ASP A 285 14.58 -9.82 -4.04
N LEU A 286 14.19 -8.92 -3.13
CA LEU A 286 13.40 -9.21 -1.95
C LEU A 286 12.17 -8.31 -1.92
N ILE A 287 11.03 -8.92 -1.68
CA ILE A 287 9.77 -8.23 -1.39
C ILE A 287 9.44 -8.49 0.07
N ILE A 288 9.23 -7.44 0.84
CA ILE A 288 8.74 -7.51 2.21
C ILE A 288 7.32 -6.96 2.20
N LEU A 289 6.35 -7.85 2.39
CA LEU A 289 5.00 -7.45 2.71
C LEU A 289 4.96 -7.03 4.18
N VAL A 290 4.65 -5.79 4.43
CA VAL A 290 4.36 -5.28 5.78
C VAL A 290 2.86 -5.26 5.94
N THR A 291 2.34 -6.19 6.72
CA THR A 291 0.92 -6.33 7.00
C THR A 291 0.65 -6.13 8.48
N ASN A 292 -0.55 -5.75 8.80
CA ASN A 292 -1.01 -5.69 10.17
C ASN A 292 -2.36 -6.42 10.32
N PRO A 293 -2.79 -6.79 11.54
CA PRO A 293 -3.99 -7.58 11.73
C PRO A 293 -5.30 -6.95 11.23
N ASN A 294 -5.37 -5.62 11.09
CA ASN A 294 -6.54 -4.96 10.51
C ASN A 294 -6.69 -5.25 9.02
N ASP A 295 -5.60 -5.58 8.29
CA ASP A 295 -5.66 -5.94 6.87
C ASP A 295 -6.61 -7.11 6.60
N ILE A 296 -6.80 -8.00 7.59
CA ILE A 296 -7.77 -9.10 7.49
C ILE A 296 -9.19 -8.56 7.33
N GLY A 297 -9.54 -7.50 8.05
CA GLY A 297 -10.86 -6.85 8.01
C GLY A 297 -10.98 -5.79 6.91
N ASP A 298 -9.86 -5.25 6.44
CA ASP A 298 -9.81 -4.16 5.46
C ASP A 298 -10.32 -4.55 4.08
N PHE A 299 -10.61 -5.83 3.87
CA PHE A 299 -11.32 -6.30 2.70
C PHE A 299 -12.56 -5.42 2.40
N TYR A 300 -13.37 -5.09 3.40
CA TYR A 300 -14.52 -4.19 3.23
C TYR A 300 -14.12 -2.72 3.07
N PHE A 301 -13.04 -2.29 3.71
CA PHE A 301 -12.48 -0.94 3.57
C PHE A 301 -11.98 -0.70 2.15
N THR A 302 -11.30 -1.68 1.58
CA THR A 302 -10.77 -1.61 0.21
C THR A 302 -11.88 -1.44 -0.80
N GLN A 303 -12.98 -2.12 -0.63
CA GLN A 303 -14.15 -1.98 -1.47
C GLN A 303 -14.54 -0.51 -1.60
N ARG A 304 -14.66 0.16 -0.46
CA ARG A 304 -14.98 1.58 -0.38
C ARG A 304 -13.90 2.44 -1.06
N ASN A 305 -12.63 2.20 -0.74
CA ASN A 305 -11.53 2.99 -1.26
C ASN A 305 -11.30 2.73 -2.75
N ARG A 306 -11.45 1.51 -3.22
CA ARG A 306 -11.36 1.17 -4.65
C ARG A 306 -12.49 1.74 -5.45
N MET A 307 -13.72 1.63 -4.98
CA MET A 307 -14.86 2.28 -5.63
C MET A 307 -14.71 3.80 -5.66
N ALA A 308 -14.05 4.39 -4.65
CA ALA A 308 -13.79 5.82 -4.61
C ALA A 308 -12.58 6.26 -5.46
N ARG A 309 -11.54 5.42 -5.57
CA ARG A 309 -10.25 5.80 -6.18
C ARG A 309 -9.98 5.15 -7.52
N SER A 310 -10.53 3.98 -7.80
CA SER A 310 -10.16 3.23 -8.99
C SER A 310 -11.32 2.96 -9.93
N LYS A 311 -10.94 2.88 -11.18
CA LYS A 311 -11.77 2.45 -12.29
C LYS A 311 -11.93 0.92 -12.35
N LYS A 312 -11.36 0.16 -11.41
CA LYS A 312 -11.46 -1.31 -11.35
C LYS A 312 -12.66 -1.68 -10.49
N THR A 313 -13.56 -2.44 -11.06
CA THR A 313 -14.76 -2.95 -10.40
C THR A 313 -14.40 -4.17 -9.55
N PHE A 314 -14.53 -4.06 -8.24
CA PHE A 314 -14.67 -5.24 -7.39
C PHE A 314 -16.15 -5.62 -7.33
N THR A 315 -16.43 -6.90 -7.44
CA THR A 315 -17.79 -7.43 -7.29
C THR A 315 -17.80 -8.37 -6.09
N PRO A 316 -18.39 -7.96 -4.94
CA PRO A 316 -18.57 -8.88 -3.82
C PRO A 316 -19.47 -10.06 -4.27
N THR A 317 -19.24 -11.23 -3.69
CA THR A 317 -20.14 -12.38 -3.92
C THR A 317 -21.49 -12.12 -3.25
N SER A 318 -22.55 -12.79 -3.74
CA SER A 318 -23.88 -12.70 -3.12
C SER A 318 -23.87 -13.11 -1.65
N THR A 319 -23.00 -14.05 -1.26
CA THR A 319 -22.81 -14.46 0.14
C THR A 319 -22.20 -13.34 0.97
N GLU A 320 -21.18 -12.65 0.46
CA GLU A 320 -20.56 -11.49 1.13
C GLU A 320 -21.57 -10.38 1.34
N ILE A 321 -22.35 -10.05 0.32
CA ILE A 321 -23.41 -9.04 0.41
C ILE A 321 -24.45 -9.42 1.47
N ALA A 322 -24.92 -10.67 1.45
CA ALA A 322 -25.92 -11.14 2.40
C ALA A 322 -25.43 -11.09 3.85
N LEU A 323 -24.20 -11.56 4.12
CA LEU A 323 -23.58 -11.50 5.45
C LEU A 323 -23.39 -10.05 5.90
N TYR A 324 -22.95 -9.19 5.01
CA TYR A 324 -22.78 -7.77 5.29
C TYR A 324 -24.12 -7.10 5.63
N GLN A 325 -25.17 -7.38 4.87
CA GLN A 325 -26.51 -6.86 5.13
C GLN A 325 -27.08 -7.34 6.47
N GLN A 326 -26.77 -8.59 6.89
CA GLN A 326 -27.17 -9.11 8.20
C GLN A 326 -26.48 -8.38 9.36
N LEU A 327 -25.21 -8.00 9.19
CA LEU A 327 -24.45 -7.31 10.23
C LEU A 327 -24.79 -5.83 10.34
N PHE A 328 -24.90 -5.16 9.21
CA PHE A 328 -24.90 -3.70 9.11
C PHE A 328 -26.11 -3.13 8.36
N GLY A 329 -26.96 -3.99 7.78
CA GLY A 329 -28.19 -3.55 7.15
C GLY A 329 -29.09 -2.82 8.16
N GLU A 330 -29.79 -1.77 7.73
CA GLU A 330 -30.73 -1.05 8.56
C GLU A 330 -31.73 -2.06 9.16
N LYS A 331 -31.76 -2.17 10.47
CA LYS A 331 -32.86 -2.82 11.17
C LYS A 331 -34.11 -2.00 10.83
N LYS A 332 -34.94 -2.49 9.93
CA LYS A 332 -36.26 -1.93 9.65
C LYS A 332 -37.14 -1.98 10.86
#